data_348354c61b94561d76062e3d492b924c
#
_entry.id   348354c61b94561d76062e3d492b924c
#
_cell.length_a   1.000
_cell.length_b   1.000
_cell.length_c   1.000
_cell.angle_alpha   90.00
_cell.angle_beta   90.00
_cell.angle_gamma   90.00
#
_symmetry.space_group_name_H-M   'P 1'
#
loop_
_entity.id
_entity.type
_entity.pdbx_description
1 polymer ?
#
loop_
_entity_poly.entity_id
_entity_poly.type
_entity_poly.pdbx_seq_one_letter_code
_entity_poly.pdbx_strand_id
1 'polypeptide(L)'
;FRFTFHDMNNHDAFTKVVSEAKQAISMGIYPSRTSVGSSGSYFIRPSKGDLYTAIFKPADEEPYADLNPRWSKWLHKHLSPCCFGRACLVPNTGYLSEAMASLIDRFFGLDMVPRTEIVYLAAPTFSYPPGEGKMIREKVGSLQLFVNGFTAFSECGQIIQTVARQNPVFARQFHEELERLICLDYLCRNTDRTADNWLVKVVWVPKEVSGEKVIDGLFPDIPNLQQTHSPVIKIAAIDHGLSFPWRHPGGCRRYPWSWESLPECLLPFSSELRREMLITLDDPRKWHELSAHLCALYAGTDPSTLLYTNRLLSVLRGQMWNLREILKMPNSTPADLVSMPPRRVEPDNDHFWKRYGWRRDKHMYTEQTAMGERWWVKTERDGSIFCCRMF
;
A
#
# COMPACT_ATOMS: atom_id res chain seq x y z
N PHE A 1 -19.63 9.19 -14.64
CA PHE A 1 -18.82 7.97 -14.90
C PHE A 1 -17.67 8.01 -13.90
N ARG A 2 -17.54 6.98 -13.05
CA ARG A 2 -16.40 6.82 -12.14
C ARG A 2 -15.63 5.60 -12.63
N PHE A 3 -14.39 5.78 -13.01
CA PHE A 3 -13.49 4.65 -13.29
C PHE A 3 -13.12 4.02 -11.96
N THR A 4 -13.49 2.76 -11.74
CA THR A 4 -13.21 2.05 -10.49
C THR A 4 -12.44 0.78 -10.79
N PHE A 5 -11.59 0.35 -9.87
CA PHE A 5 -10.99 -0.99 -9.90
C PHE A 5 -12.01 -2.07 -9.50
N HIS A 6 -13.24 -1.68 -9.11
CA HIS A 6 -14.22 -2.59 -8.51
C HIS A 6 -14.51 -3.82 -9.38
N ASP A 7 -14.62 -3.63 -10.69
CA ASP A 7 -14.85 -4.76 -11.63
C ASP A 7 -13.63 -5.65 -11.78
N MET A 8 -12.40 -5.10 -11.67
CA MET A 8 -11.15 -5.86 -11.68
C MET A 8 -10.84 -6.46 -10.29
N ASN A 9 -11.36 -5.86 -9.22
CA ASN A 9 -11.13 -6.28 -7.83
C ASN A 9 -12.07 -7.41 -7.38
N ASN A 10 -12.94 -7.93 -8.26
CA ASN A 10 -13.74 -9.11 -7.97
C ASN A 10 -12.83 -10.35 -7.75
N HIS A 11 -13.19 -11.18 -6.75
CA HIS A 11 -12.46 -12.41 -6.43
C HIS A 11 -12.39 -13.37 -7.62
N ASP A 12 -13.47 -13.49 -8.36
CA ASP A 12 -13.55 -14.39 -9.53
C ASP A 12 -12.62 -13.93 -10.66
N ALA A 13 -12.55 -12.60 -10.90
CA ALA A 13 -11.62 -12.04 -11.87
C ALA A 13 -10.15 -12.29 -11.48
N PHE A 14 -9.81 -12.14 -10.20
CA PHE A 14 -8.47 -12.43 -9.69
C PHE A 14 -8.12 -13.93 -9.84
N THR A 15 -9.02 -14.81 -9.41
CA THR A 15 -8.86 -16.26 -9.50
C THR A 15 -8.66 -16.71 -10.97
N LYS A 16 -9.38 -16.10 -11.89
CA LYS A 16 -9.22 -16.33 -13.32
C LYS A 16 -7.81 -15.95 -13.80
N VAL A 17 -7.30 -14.78 -13.41
CA VAL A 17 -5.93 -14.33 -13.77
C VAL A 17 -4.88 -15.30 -13.20
N VAL A 18 -5.03 -15.77 -11.95
CA VAL A 18 -4.11 -16.78 -11.38
C VAL A 18 -4.15 -18.09 -12.17
N SER A 19 -5.34 -18.56 -12.54
CA SER A 19 -5.50 -19.76 -13.37
C SER A 19 -4.87 -19.62 -14.75
N GLU A 20 -5.10 -18.50 -15.42
CA GLU A 20 -4.50 -18.17 -16.73
C GLU A 20 -2.98 -18.06 -16.64
N ALA A 21 -2.43 -17.50 -15.55
CA ALA A 21 -0.99 -17.44 -15.30
C ALA A 21 -0.38 -18.84 -15.19
N LYS A 22 -1.00 -19.74 -14.42
CA LYS A 22 -0.55 -21.15 -14.28
C LYS A 22 -0.64 -21.89 -15.63
N GLN A 23 -1.69 -21.66 -16.40
CA GLN A 23 -1.85 -22.22 -17.73
C GLN A 23 -0.77 -21.71 -18.69
N ALA A 24 -0.52 -20.41 -18.73
CA ALA A 24 0.53 -19.80 -19.54
C ALA A 24 1.90 -20.41 -19.24
N ILE A 25 2.26 -20.55 -17.97
CA ILE A 25 3.50 -21.18 -17.54
C ILE A 25 3.59 -22.64 -18.03
N SER A 26 2.51 -23.41 -17.93
CA SER A 26 2.46 -24.80 -18.42
C SER A 26 2.64 -24.93 -19.93
N MET A 27 2.28 -23.87 -20.68
CA MET A 27 2.47 -23.76 -22.13
C MET A 27 3.84 -23.20 -22.53
N GLY A 28 4.74 -22.93 -21.57
CA GLY A 28 6.07 -22.39 -21.83
C GLY A 28 6.12 -20.85 -21.95
N ILE A 29 5.02 -20.15 -21.67
CA ILE A 29 4.98 -18.68 -21.59
C ILE A 29 5.36 -18.28 -20.18
N TYR A 30 6.66 -18.06 -19.97
CA TYR A 30 7.19 -17.83 -18.64
C TYR A 30 7.12 -16.36 -18.21
N PRO A 31 6.99 -16.11 -16.89
CA PRO A 31 7.11 -14.76 -16.33
C PRO A 31 8.42 -14.09 -16.73
N SER A 32 8.36 -12.82 -17.09
CA SER A 32 9.54 -12.03 -17.46
C SER A 32 9.92 -11.08 -16.31
N ARG A 33 11.19 -11.12 -15.93
CA ARG A 33 11.69 -10.31 -14.85
C ARG A 33 11.72 -8.82 -15.22
N THR A 34 11.33 -7.94 -14.26
CA THR A 34 11.47 -6.49 -14.42
C THR A 34 12.93 -6.07 -14.36
N SER A 35 13.34 -5.12 -15.19
CA SER A 35 14.68 -4.51 -15.17
C SER A 35 14.84 -3.47 -14.07
N VAL A 36 13.73 -2.92 -13.56
CA VAL A 36 13.67 -1.84 -12.59
C VAL A 36 13.25 -2.41 -11.21
N GLY A 37 13.69 -1.78 -10.13
CA GLY A 37 13.35 -2.16 -8.76
C GLY A 37 14.47 -2.90 -8.04
N SER A 38 14.35 -3.07 -6.72
CA SER A 38 15.34 -3.73 -5.84
C SER A 38 14.98 -5.17 -5.48
N SER A 39 13.75 -5.61 -5.76
CA SER A 39 13.24 -6.97 -5.56
C SER A 39 13.19 -7.75 -6.88
N GLY A 40 13.10 -9.08 -6.79
CA GLY A 40 12.70 -9.91 -7.92
C GLY A 40 11.20 -9.69 -8.18
N SER A 41 10.88 -9.02 -9.27
CA SER A 41 9.48 -8.81 -9.70
C SER A 41 9.33 -9.32 -11.11
N TYR A 42 8.20 -9.99 -11.39
CA TYR A 42 7.99 -10.68 -12.66
C TYR A 42 6.65 -10.30 -13.27
N PHE A 43 6.70 -9.83 -14.51
CA PHE A 43 5.50 -9.61 -15.32
C PHE A 43 4.89 -10.94 -15.76
N ILE A 44 3.60 -11.08 -15.56
CA ILE A 44 2.81 -12.25 -15.98
C ILE A 44 2.05 -11.88 -17.25
N ARG A 45 2.13 -12.77 -18.25
CA ARG A 45 1.33 -12.72 -19.47
C ARG A 45 0.28 -13.81 -19.48
N PRO A 46 -0.89 -13.58 -20.08
CA PRO A 46 -1.87 -14.63 -20.28
C PRO A 46 -1.41 -15.60 -21.38
N SER A 47 -2.07 -16.73 -21.50
CA SER A 47 -1.82 -17.70 -22.58
C SER A 47 -2.20 -17.17 -23.96
N LYS A 48 -3.04 -16.14 -24.04
CA LYS A 48 -3.47 -15.46 -25.26
C LYS A 48 -3.43 -13.94 -25.06
N GLY A 49 -2.79 -13.24 -25.99
CA GLY A 49 -2.64 -11.77 -25.94
C GLY A 49 -1.25 -11.32 -25.46
N ASP A 50 -0.92 -10.06 -25.74
CA ASP A 50 0.41 -9.49 -25.50
C ASP A 50 0.48 -8.60 -24.24
N LEU A 51 -0.67 -8.22 -23.66
CA LEU A 51 -0.71 -7.35 -22.49
C LEU A 51 -0.41 -8.12 -21.21
N TYR A 52 0.31 -7.49 -20.32
CA TYR A 52 0.54 -8.02 -18.98
C TYR A 52 -0.76 -8.02 -18.19
N THR A 53 -0.99 -9.10 -17.41
CA THR A 53 -2.20 -9.26 -16.57
C THR A 53 -1.92 -9.12 -15.09
N ALA A 54 -0.69 -9.40 -14.66
CA ALA A 54 -0.29 -9.30 -13.27
C ALA A 54 1.22 -9.09 -13.11
N ILE A 55 1.63 -8.73 -11.89
CA ILE A 55 3.02 -8.73 -11.42
C ILE A 55 3.10 -9.70 -10.24
N PHE A 56 4.06 -10.62 -10.29
CA PHE A 56 4.38 -11.53 -9.20
C PHE A 56 5.70 -11.15 -8.53
N LYS A 57 5.70 -11.06 -7.19
CA LYS A 57 6.87 -10.75 -6.36
C LYS A 57 7.10 -11.91 -5.39
N PRO A 58 8.08 -12.82 -5.67
CA PRO A 58 8.42 -13.92 -4.77
C PRO A 58 8.99 -13.42 -3.44
N ALA A 59 8.57 -14.02 -2.33
CA ALA A 59 9.03 -13.65 -0.99
C ALA A 59 10.54 -13.84 -0.79
N ASP A 60 11.11 -14.89 -1.37
CA ASP A 60 12.52 -15.24 -1.26
C ASP A 60 13.46 -14.41 -2.17
N GLU A 61 12.88 -13.55 -3.04
CA GLU A 61 13.60 -12.61 -3.90
C GLU A 61 13.42 -11.13 -3.47
N GLU A 62 12.86 -10.89 -2.29
CA GLU A 62 12.73 -9.56 -1.71
C GLU A 62 14.10 -8.92 -1.40
N PRO A 63 14.18 -7.59 -1.23
CA PRO A 63 15.41 -6.94 -0.78
C PRO A 63 15.90 -7.57 0.53
N TYR A 64 17.16 -8.02 0.56
CA TYR A 64 17.80 -8.73 1.67
C TYR A 64 17.36 -10.19 1.89
N ALA A 65 16.49 -10.75 1.07
CA ALA A 65 16.22 -12.19 1.02
C ALA A 65 17.41 -12.94 0.39
N ASP A 66 17.49 -14.23 0.67
CA ASP A 66 18.65 -15.07 0.32
C ASP A 66 18.83 -15.25 -1.20
N LEU A 67 17.74 -15.22 -1.97
CA LEU A 67 17.73 -15.32 -3.43
C LEU A 67 17.57 -13.97 -4.13
N ASN A 68 17.76 -12.86 -3.40
CA ASN A 68 17.70 -11.54 -4.04
C ASN A 68 18.76 -11.42 -5.13
N PRO A 69 18.36 -11.07 -6.35
CA PRO A 69 19.26 -11.04 -7.50
C PRO A 69 20.29 -9.89 -7.47
N ARG A 70 20.19 -8.96 -6.54
CA ARG A 70 21.14 -7.85 -6.36
C ARG A 70 22.14 -8.17 -5.24
N TRP A 71 23.28 -8.72 -5.60
CA TRP A 71 24.37 -9.07 -4.68
C TRP A 71 24.81 -7.90 -3.76
N SER A 72 24.64 -6.65 -4.18
CA SER A 72 24.97 -5.47 -3.36
C SER A 72 24.11 -5.39 -2.09
N LYS A 73 22.88 -5.88 -2.12
CA LYS A 73 22.00 -5.96 -0.93
C LYS A 73 22.47 -7.05 0.04
N TRP A 74 22.90 -8.19 -0.52
CA TRP A 74 23.51 -9.26 0.25
C TRP A 74 24.79 -8.78 0.95
N LEU A 75 25.68 -8.08 0.22
CA LEU A 75 26.90 -7.50 0.78
C LEU A 75 26.61 -6.50 1.89
N HIS A 76 25.64 -5.61 1.71
CA HIS A 76 25.24 -4.64 2.72
C HIS A 76 24.73 -5.33 4.00
N LYS A 77 23.92 -6.39 3.88
CA LYS A 77 23.45 -7.20 5.01
C LYS A 77 24.61 -7.79 5.82
N HIS A 78 25.65 -8.27 5.16
CA HIS A 78 26.79 -8.94 5.80
C HIS A 78 27.85 -7.98 6.37
N LEU A 79 28.08 -6.84 5.70
CA LEU A 79 29.08 -5.85 6.16
C LEU A 79 28.52 -4.88 7.20
N SER A 80 27.21 -4.64 7.23
CA SER A 80 26.59 -3.70 8.16
C SER A 80 25.31 -4.29 8.77
N PRO A 81 25.41 -5.37 9.54
CA PRO A 81 24.25 -6.13 10.02
C PRO A 81 23.34 -5.32 10.96
N CYS A 82 23.86 -4.27 11.61
CA CYS A 82 23.08 -3.38 12.47
C CYS A 82 22.37 -2.24 11.72
N CYS A 83 22.74 -1.98 10.47
CA CYS A 83 22.30 -0.78 9.74
C CYS A 83 21.67 -1.09 8.38
N PHE A 84 21.47 -2.37 8.02
CA PHE A 84 20.83 -2.72 6.75
C PHE A 84 19.30 -2.57 6.80
N GLY A 85 18.73 -2.23 5.66
CA GLY A 85 17.28 -2.13 5.49
C GLY A 85 16.63 -1.04 6.35
N ARG A 86 15.34 -1.23 6.61
CA ARG A 86 14.53 -0.35 7.45
C ARG A 86 14.23 -1.05 8.78
N ALA A 87 14.92 -0.67 9.82
CA ALA A 87 14.84 -1.31 11.14
C ALA A 87 13.45 -1.28 11.80
N CYS A 88 12.51 -0.50 11.23
CA CYS A 88 11.10 -0.48 11.66
C CYS A 88 10.24 -1.54 10.94
N LEU A 89 10.75 -2.23 9.93
CA LEU A 89 10.05 -3.27 9.19
C LEU A 89 10.56 -4.66 9.55
N VAL A 90 9.70 -5.67 9.40
CA VAL A 90 10.12 -7.07 9.51
C VAL A 90 10.73 -7.49 8.18
N PRO A 91 11.95 -8.02 8.15
CA PRO A 91 12.56 -8.49 6.89
C PRO A 91 11.76 -9.62 6.24
N ASN A 92 11.79 -9.69 4.92
CA ASN A 92 11.17 -10.76 4.11
C ASN A 92 9.64 -10.93 4.32
N THR A 93 8.95 -9.83 4.61
CA THR A 93 7.48 -9.79 4.75
C THR A 93 6.83 -8.80 3.78
N GLY A 94 7.56 -8.35 2.77
CA GLY A 94 7.05 -7.39 1.79
C GLY A 94 5.85 -7.94 1.01
N TYR A 95 5.85 -9.22 0.64
CA TYR A 95 4.71 -9.87 -0.02
C TYR A 95 3.44 -9.87 0.84
N LEU A 96 3.58 -9.96 2.17
CA LEU A 96 2.47 -9.80 3.11
C LEU A 96 1.99 -8.34 3.13
N SER A 97 2.93 -7.39 3.15
CA SER A 97 2.62 -5.97 3.14
C SER A 97 1.85 -5.55 1.89
N GLU A 98 2.19 -6.11 0.72
CA GLU A 98 1.44 -5.92 -0.53
C GLU A 98 -0.01 -6.41 -0.41
N ALA A 99 -0.21 -7.62 0.11
CA ALA A 99 -1.54 -8.19 0.31
C ALA A 99 -2.34 -7.43 1.37
N MET A 100 -1.69 -7.02 2.48
CA MET A 100 -2.31 -6.21 3.53
C MET A 100 -2.78 -4.85 3.03
N ALA A 101 -1.98 -4.17 2.20
CA ALA A 101 -2.36 -2.88 1.63
C ALA A 101 -3.62 -3.01 0.76
N SER A 102 -3.68 -4.04 -0.09
CA SER A 102 -4.87 -4.34 -0.90
C SER A 102 -6.09 -4.72 -0.04
N LEU A 103 -5.90 -5.38 1.10
CA LEU A 103 -6.97 -5.67 2.04
C LEU A 103 -7.50 -4.40 2.72
N ILE A 104 -6.61 -3.52 3.21
CA ILE A 104 -6.97 -2.23 3.81
C ILE A 104 -7.71 -1.36 2.81
N ASP A 105 -7.21 -1.27 1.59
CA ASP A 105 -7.84 -0.52 0.51
C ASP A 105 -9.31 -0.94 0.32
N ARG A 106 -9.56 -2.25 0.20
CA ARG A 106 -10.93 -2.79 0.08
C ARG A 106 -11.76 -2.60 1.34
N PHE A 107 -11.15 -2.75 2.52
CA PHE A 107 -11.84 -2.62 3.80
C PHE A 107 -12.39 -1.21 4.04
N PHE A 108 -11.64 -0.20 3.60
CA PHE A 108 -12.03 1.22 3.70
C PHE A 108 -12.73 1.73 2.42
N GLY A 109 -12.80 0.93 1.36
CA GLY A 109 -13.40 1.33 0.09
C GLY A 109 -12.66 2.46 -0.62
N LEU A 110 -11.33 2.53 -0.49
CA LEU A 110 -10.53 3.61 -1.09
C LEU A 110 -10.36 3.44 -2.60
N ASP A 111 -10.36 2.19 -3.08
CA ASP A 111 -10.25 1.84 -4.51
C ASP A 111 -8.98 2.38 -5.17
N MET A 112 -7.85 2.27 -4.47
CA MET A 112 -6.54 2.78 -4.90
C MET A 112 -5.56 1.66 -5.27
N VAL A 113 -5.66 0.49 -4.63
CA VAL A 113 -4.71 -0.61 -4.80
C VAL A 113 -5.27 -1.65 -5.78
N PRO A 114 -4.59 -1.94 -6.89
CA PRO A 114 -4.94 -3.08 -7.72
C PRO A 114 -4.94 -4.36 -6.88
N ARG A 115 -5.95 -5.21 -7.05
CA ARG A 115 -6.11 -6.40 -6.22
C ARG A 115 -4.82 -7.19 -6.12
N THR A 116 -4.41 -7.48 -4.90
CA THR A 116 -3.16 -8.17 -4.57
C THR A 116 -3.46 -9.24 -3.53
N GLU A 117 -3.05 -10.46 -3.82
CA GLU A 117 -3.20 -11.60 -2.89
C GLU A 117 -1.92 -12.45 -2.87
N ILE A 118 -1.81 -13.29 -1.84
CA ILE A 118 -0.71 -14.24 -1.71
C ILE A 118 -1.02 -15.44 -2.59
N VAL A 119 -0.09 -15.81 -3.47
CA VAL A 119 -0.22 -16.96 -4.37
C VAL A 119 1.06 -17.79 -4.40
N TYR A 120 0.93 -19.02 -4.91
CA TYR A 120 2.04 -19.95 -5.15
C TYR A 120 2.19 -20.15 -6.65
N LEU A 121 3.37 -19.82 -7.17
CA LEU A 121 3.72 -20.02 -8.58
C LEU A 121 5.08 -20.69 -8.71
N ALA A 122 5.25 -21.50 -9.77
CA ALA A 122 6.49 -22.15 -10.12
C ALA A 122 6.84 -21.84 -11.59
N ALA A 123 8.00 -21.26 -11.84
CA ALA A 123 8.46 -20.99 -13.20
C ALA A 123 9.99 -21.10 -13.32
N PRO A 124 10.54 -21.56 -14.43
CA PRO A 124 12.00 -21.70 -14.61
C PRO A 124 12.76 -20.37 -14.59
N THR A 125 12.04 -19.26 -14.78
CA THR A 125 12.61 -17.90 -14.82
C THR A 125 12.79 -17.29 -13.44
N PHE A 126 12.28 -17.90 -12.37
CA PHE A 126 12.50 -17.47 -11.00
C PHE A 126 13.92 -17.82 -10.54
N SER A 127 14.44 -17.12 -9.53
CA SER A 127 15.74 -17.41 -8.93
C SER A 127 15.65 -18.62 -8.03
N TYR A 128 16.54 -19.60 -8.20
CA TYR A 128 16.64 -20.80 -7.35
C TYR A 128 18.05 -20.95 -6.80
N PRO A 129 18.26 -21.66 -5.65
CA PRO A 129 19.58 -21.89 -5.09
C PRO A 129 20.51 -22.61 -6.10
N PRO A 130 21.78 -22.23 -6.19
CA PRO A 130 22.76 -22.93 -7.01
C PRO A 130 23.00 -24.36 -6.44
N GLY A 131 23.05 -25.36 -7.34
CA GLY A 131 23.43 -26.74 -6.95
C GLY A 131 22.27 -27.73 -6.70
N GLU A 132 21.07 -27.26 -6.53
CA GLU A 132 19.89 -28.14 -6.41
C GLU A 132 19.31 -28.52 -7.76
N GLY A 133 20.08 -28.95 -8.73
CA GLY A 133 19.61 -29.34 -10.08
C GLY A 133 18.31 -28.64 -10.50
N LYS A 134 17.95 -28.50 -11.71
CA LYS A 134 16.77 -27.75 -12.23
C LYS A 134 15.40 -28.11 -11.65
N MET A 135 15.31 -28.34 -10.34
CA MET A 135 14.07 -28.66 -9.67
C MET A 135 13.26 -27.38 -9.41
N ILE A 136 12.33 -27.12 -10.33
CA ILE A 136 11.40 -26.00 -10.23
C ILE A 136 10.48 -26.26 -9.04
N ARG A 137 10.48 -25.37 -8.06
CA ARG A 137 9.63 -25.43 -6.87
C ARG A 137 8.63 -24.29 -6.86
N GLU A 138 7.47 -24.49 -6.26
CA GLU A 138 6.54 -23.41 -6.01
C GLU A 138 7.14 -22.39 -5.04
N LYS A 139 7.03 -21.11 -5.39
CA LYS A 139 7.39 -19.98 -4.55
C LYS A 139 6.14 -19.27 -4.08
N VAL A 140 6.10 -18.95 -2.80
CA VAL A 140 5.10 -18.03 -2.25
C VAL A 140 5.48 -16.60 -2.61
N GLY A 141 4.50 -15.77 -2.90
CA GLY A 141 4.70 -14.36 -3.18
C GLY A 141 3.39 -13.59 -3.29
N SER A 142 3.46 -12.30 -3.48
CA SER A 142 2.31 -11.48 -3.83
C SER A 142 2.11 -11.43 -5.33
N LEU A 143 0.87 -11.58 -5.76
CA LEU A 143 0.45 -11.34 -7.14
C LEU A 143 -0.50 -10.16 -7.16
N GLN A 144 -0.13 -9.11 -7.88
CA GLN A 144 -0.90 -7.90 -8.07
C GLN A 144 -1.42 -7.83 -9.50
N LEU A 145 -2.70 -7.51 -9.68
CA LEU A 145 -3.27 -7.27 -11.02
C LEU A 145 -2.57 -6.09 -11.68
N PHE A 146 -2.29 -6.22 -12.97
CA PHE A 146 -1.62 -5.17 -13.73
C PHE A 146 -2.60 -4.10 -14.20
N VAL A 147 -2.22 -2.84 -14.07
CA VAL A 147 -3.03 -1.69 -14.51
C VAL A 147 -2.46 -1.11 -15.80
N ASN A 148 -3.20 -1.26 -16.88
CA ASN A 148 -2.79 -0.78 -18.20
C ASN A 148 -3.21 0.68 -18.42
N GLY A 149 -2.38 1.45 -19.11
CA GLY A 149 -2.67 2.84 -19.48
C GLY A 149 -2.50 3.85 -18.34
N PHE A 150 -1.83 3.46 -17.24
CA PHE A 150 -1.42 4.37 -16.18
C PHE A 150 0.02 4.84 -16.40
N THR A 151 0.30 6.07 -15.99
CA THR A 151 1.64 6.70 -16.05
C THR A 151 2.11 7.03 -14.64
N ALA A 152 3.39 6.82 -14.33
CA ALA A 152 3.95 7.16 -13.03
C ALA A 152 3.86 8.67 -12.76
N PHE A 153 3.56 9.06 -11.52
CA PHE A 153 3.46 10.48 -11.19
C PHE A 153 4.80 11.21 -11.35
N SER A 154 5.93 10.52 -11.20
CA SER A 154 7.25 11.07 -11.51
C SER A 154 7.37 11.58 -12.94
N GLU A 155 6.67 10.98 -13.89
CA GLU A 155 6.70 11.33 -15.31
C GLU A 155 5.65 12.41 -15.65
N CYS A 156 4.47 12.39 -15.01
CA CYS A 156 3.33 13.22 -15.38
C CYS A 156 2.97 14.32 -14.38
N GLY A 157 3.59 14.34 -13.19
CA GLY A 157 3.19 15.22 -12.10
C GLY A 157 3.23 16.72 -12.43
N GLN A 158 4.23 17.18 -13.19
CA GLN A 158 4.29 18.59 -13.61
C GLN A 158 3.13 18.98 -14.54
N ILE A 159 2.75 18.07 -15.43
CA ILE A 159 1.62 18.28 -16.36
C ILE A 159 0.32 18.32 -15.54
N ILE A 160 0.12 17.36 -14.63
CA ILE A 160 -1.06 17.31 -13.74
C ILE A 160 -1.20 18.59 -12.94
N GLN A 161 -0.12 19.06 -12.31
CA GLN A 161 -0.13 20.32 -11.56
C GLN A 161 -0.43 21.53 -12.43
N THR A 162 0.05 21.55 -13.66
CA THR A 162 -0.21 22.66 -14.61
C THR A 162 -1.69 22.70 -14.97
N VAL A 163 -2.29 21.55 -15.26
CA VAL A 163 -3.71 21.48 -15.63
C VAL A 163 -4.63 21.72 -14.43
N ALA A 164 -4.27 21.24 -13.25
CA ALA A 164 -5.01 21.53 -12.04
C ALA A 164 -5.14 23.05 -11.78
N ARG A 165 -4.11 23.83 -12.08
CA ARG A 165 -4.17 25.30 -11.97
C ARG A 165 -5.11 25.95 -12.98
N GLN A 166 -5.35 25.32 -14.13
CA GLN A 166 -6.13 25.87 -15.23
C GLN A 166 -7.58 25.35 -15.27
N ASN A 167 -7.83 24.19 -14.66
CA ASN A 167 -9.13 23.52 -14.70
C ASN A 167 -9.61 23.17 -13.28
N PRO A 168 -10.57 23.93 -12.72
CA PRO A 168 -11.07 23.69 -11.35
C PRO A 168 -11.76 22.32 -11.18
N VAL A 169 -12.38 21.77 -12.22
CA VAL A 169 -13.01 20.44 -12.17
C VAL A 169 -11.93 19.36 -12.04
N PHE A 170 -10.87 19.49 -12.84
CA PHE A 170 -9.72 18.59 -12.77
C PHE A 170 -9.04 18.68 -11.39
N ALA A 171 -8.79 19.91 -10.90
CA ALA A 171 -8.16 20.15 -9.60
C ALA A 171 -8.94 19.45 -8.46
N ARG A 172 -10.28 19.58 -8.47
CA ARG A 172 -11.12 18.93 -7.46
C ARG A 172 -11.03 17.41 -7.55
N GLN A 173 -11.13 16.82 -8.73
CA GLN A 173 -11.05 15.37 -8.90
C GLN A 173 -9.66 14.84 -8.52
N PHE A 174 -8.60 15.55 -8.87
CA PHE A 174 -7.25 15.19 -8.46
C PHE A 174 -7.10 15.23 -6.94
N HIS A 175 -7.64 16.26 -6.28
CA HIS A 175 -7.65 16.35 -4.83
C HIS A 175 -8.42 15.18 -4.19
N GLU A 176 -9.62 14.86 -4.68
CA GLU A 176 -10.45 13.74 -4.20
C GLU A 176 -9.75 12.37 -4.32
N GLU A 177 -9.03 12.12 -5.40
CA GLU A 177 -8.23 10.90 -5.56
C GLU A 177 -6.97 10.93 -4.68
N LEU A 178 -6.31 12.08 -4.57
CA LEU A 178 -5.09 12.23 -3.77
C LEU A 178 -5.36 12.05 -2.27
N GLU A 179 -6.45 12.58 -1.73
CA GLU A 179 -6.79 12.41 -0.31
C GLU A 179 -7.05 10.94 0.06
N ARG A 180 -7.55 10.11 -0.88
CA ARG A 180 -7.68 8.65 -0.71
C ARG A 180 -6.32 7.97 -0.64
N LEU A 181 -5.38 8.35 -1.52
CA LEU A 181 -4.00 7.88 -1.49
C LEU A 181 -3.32 8.25 -0.16
N ILE A 182 -3.52 9.47 0.31
CA ILE A 182 -2.99 9.96 1.59
C ILE A 182 -3.51 9.11 2.75
N CYS A 183 -4.82 8.83 2.79
CA CYS A 183 -5.40 7.96 3.81
C CYS A 183 -4.81 6.55 3.77
N LEU A 184 -4.68 5.96 2.59
CA LEU A 184 -4.08 4.64 2.41
C LEU A 184 -2.64 4.61 2.93
N ASP A 185 -1.78 5.52 2.47
CA ASP A 185 -0.38 5.57 2.85
C ASP A 185 -0.20 5.84 4.34
N TYR A 186 -1.04 6.69 4.91
CA TYR A 186 -1.02 6.94 6.34
C TYR A 186 -1.43 5.70 7.13
N LEU A 187 -2.52 5.02 6.78
CA LEU A 187 -2.96 3.78 7.42
C LEU A 187 -1.89 2.69 7.35
N CYS A 188 -1.37 2.43 6.17
CA CYS A 188 -0.31 1.44 5.95
C CYS A 188 1.03 1.86 6.55
N ARG A 189 1.19 3.13 6.93
CA ARG A 189 2.47 3.75 7.26
C ARG A 189 3.54 3.38 6.23
N ASN A 190 3.18 3.57 4.96
CA ASN A 190 4.09 3.28 3.86
C ASN A 190 5.39 4.09 4.06
N THR A 191 6.54 3.42 3.99
CA THR A 191 7.84 4.05 4.19
C THR A 191 8.58 4.29 2.87
N ASP A 192 7.95 4.03 1.73
CA ASP A 192 8.57 4.14 0.40
C ASP A 192 7.63 4.68 -0.68
N ARG A 193 6.71 5.57 -0.32
CA ARG A 193 5.85 6.22 -1.31
C ARG A 193 6.61 7.30 -2.07
N THR A 194 7.44 6.86 -3.02
CA THR A 194 8.07 7.72 -4.02
C THR A 194 7.08 8.07 -5.13
N ALA A 195 7.42 9.04 -5.98
CA ALA A 195 6.57 9.44 -7.10
C ALA A 195 6.44 8.34 -8.19
N ASP A 196 7.33 7.34 -8.19
CA ASP A 196 7.25 6.18 -9.08
C ASP A 196 6.27 5.11 -8.59
N ASN A 197 5.90 5.14 -7.29
CA ASN A 197 5.11 4.11 -6.65
C ASN A 197 3.60 4.45 -6.61
N TRP A 198 3.17 5.47 -7.31
CA TRP A 198 1.77 5.75 -7.60
C TRP A 198 1.61 6.26 -9.02
N LEU A 199 0.58 5.78 -9.66
CA LEU A 199 0.34 5.94 -11.08
C LEU A 199 -0.95 6.73 -11.28
N VAL A 200 -1.02 7.48 -12.36
CA VAL A 200 -2.20 8.27 -12.71
C VAL A 200 -2.70 7.90 -14.10
N LYS A 201 -4.01 7.78 -14.21
CA LYS A 201 -4.71 7.66 -15.49
C LYS A 201 -5.73 8.78 -15.59
N VAL A 202 -5.80 9.41 -16.75
CA VAL A 202 -6.83 10.41 -17.08
C VAL A 202 -7.56 9.94 -18.32
N VAL A 203 -8.88 9.91 -18.24
CA VAL A 203 -9.76 9.67 -19.39
C VAL A 203 -10.72 10.85 -19.53
N TRP A 204 -11.02 11.22 -20.77
CA TRP A 204 -11.94 12.31 -21.06
C TRP A 204 -13.26 11.72 -21.53
N VAL A 205 -14.30 11.97 -20.76
CA VAL A 205 -15.64 11.42 -20.99
C VAL A 205 -16.56 12.49 -21.57
N PRO A 206 -17.33 12.22 -22.63
CA PRO A 206 -18.29 13.16 -23.19
C PRO A 206 -19.25 13.70 -22.14
N LYS A 207 -19.52 15.00 -22.14
CA LYS A 207 -20.50 15.65 -21.23
C LYS A 207 -21.94 15.32 -21.58
N GLU A 208 -22.22 15.09 -22.87
CA GLU A 208 -23.54 14.69 -23.37
C GLU A 208 -23.52 13.26 -23.90
N VAL A 209 -24.67 12.61 -23.87
CA VAL A 209 -24.84 11.23 -24.40
C VAL A 209 -24.96 11.30 -25.93
N SER A 210 -23.99 11.90 -26.59
CA SER A 210 -24.03 12.24 -28.01
C SER A 210 -23.19 11.33 -28.91
N GLY A 211 -22.96 10.08 -28.52
CA GLY A 211 -22.19 9.13 -29.36
C GLY A 211 -20.69 9.43 -29.53
N GLU A 212 -20.19 10.46 -28.89
CA GLU A 212 -18.76 10.76 -28.85
C GLU A 212 -18.01 9.71 -28.04
N LYS A 213 -16.75 9.43 -28.43
CA LYS A 213 -15.95 8.39 -27.80
C LYS A 213 -15.21 8.92 -26.55
N VAL A 214 -15.04 8.04 -25.57
CA VAL A 214 -14.11 8.28 -24.47
C VAL A 214 -12.69 8.36 -25.03
N ILE A 215 -11.95 9.38 -24.61
CA ILE A 215 -10.58 9.64 -25.07
C ILE A 215 -9.63 9.32 -23.91
N ASP A 216 -8.70 8.41 -24.15
CA ASP A 216 -7.66 8.02 -23.18
C ASP A 216 -6.41 8.88 -23.38
N GLY A 217 -5.88 9.40 -22.28
CA GLY A 217 -4.64 10.17 -22.28
C GLY A 217 -4.67 11.36 -21.33
N LEU A 218 -3.50 11.72 -20.82
CA LEU A 218 -3.33 12.82 -19.87
C LEU A 218 -3.86 14.15 -20.41
N PHE A 219 -3.44 14.52 -21.62
CA PHE A 219 -3.90 15.73 -22.34
C PHE A 219 -3.81 15.49 -23.85
N PRO A 220 -4.86 14.95 -24.47
CA PRO A 220 -4.89 14.84 -25.93
C PRO A 220 -4.92 16.26 -26.53
N ASP A 221 -4.12 16.47 -27.56
CA ASP A 221 -4.11 17.72 -28.33
C ASP A 221 -5.36 17.80 -29.24
N ILE A 222 -6.52 17.98 -28.60
CA ILE A 222 -7.80 18.09 -29.27
C ILE A 222 -8.38 19.46 -28.99
N PRO A 223 -8.60 20.30 -30.02
CA PRO A 223 -9.19 21.61 -29.85
C PRO A 223 -10.55 21.54 -29.14
N ASN A 224 -10.77 22.40 -28.15
CA ASN A 224 -12.03 22.51 -27.39
C ASN A 224 -12.42 21.24 -26.60
N LEU A 225 -11.51 20.30 -26.34
CA LEU A 225 -11.80 19.07 -25.58
C LEU A 225 -12.53 19.35 -24.25
N GLN A 226 -12.12 20.36 -23.52
CA GLN A 226 -12.74 20.76 -22.25
C GLN A 226 -14.18 21.27 -22.38
N GLN A 227 -14.62 21.66 -23.58
CA GLN A 227 -16.00 22.08 -23.81
C GLN A 227 -16.92 20.87 -23.97
N THR A 228 -16.45 19.84 -24.65
CA THR A 228 -17.23 18.63 -25.00
C THR A 228 -17.05 17.49 -24.01
N HIS A 229 -15.90 17.40 -23.33
CA HIS A 229 -15.54 16.32 -22.42
C HIS A 229 -15.22 16.81 -21.02
N SER A 230 -15.44 15.94 -20.03
CA SER A 230 -14.98 16.13 -18.65
C SER A 230 -13.87 15.15 -18.34
N PRO A 231 -12.81 15.56 -17.63
CA PRO A 231 -11.76 14.65 -17.20
C PRO A 231 -12.32 13.71 -16.12
N VAL A 232 -11.83 12.49 -16.11
CA VAL A 232 -11.98 11.53 -15.01
C VAL A 232 -10.59 11.04 -14.66
N ILE A 233 -10.18 11.28 -13.43
CA ILE A 233 -8.86 10.95 -12.92
C ILE A 233 -8.97 9.71 -12.07
N LYS A 234 -7.98 8.80 -12.19
CA LYS A 234 -7.81 7.66 -11.30
C LYS A 234 -6.36 7.56 -10.89
N ILE A 235 -6.13 7.38 -9.59
CA ILE A 235 -4.82 7.07 -9.03
C ILE A 235 -4.77 5.58 -8.71
N ALA A 236 -3.62 4.94 -8.99
CA ALA A 236 -3.30 3.59 -8.58
C ALA A 236 -2.06 3.60 -7.70
N ALA A 237 -2.16 3.05 -6.51
CA ALA A 237 -1.06 2.88 -5.58
C ALA A 237 -0.44 1.49 -5.74
N ILE A 238 0.86 1.44 -6.00
CA ILE A 238 1.61 0.19 -6.17
C ILE A 238 2.80 0.15 -5.21
N ASP A 239 3.47 -1.00 -5.13
CA ASP A 239 4.70 -1.21 -4.36
C ASP A 239 4.57 -0.86 -2.86
N HIS A 240 3.79 -1.68 -2.14
CA HIS A 240 3.57 -1.58 -0.70
C HIS A 240 4.50 -2.48 0.13
N GLY A 241 5.52 -3.09 -0.48
CA GLY A 241 6.41 -4.04 0.18
C GLY A 241 7.16 -3.48 1.40
N LEU A 242 7.29 -2.15 1.49
CA LEU A 242 7.93 -1.44 2.61
C LEU A 242 6.92 -0.68 3.48
N SER A 243 5.77 -1.29 3.73
CA SER A 243 4.69 -0.78 4.59
C SER A 243 4.56 -1.60 5.88
N PHE A 244 3.67 -1.20 6.77
CA PHE A 244 3.33 -1.87 8.02
C PHE A 244 4.51 -2.07 8.98
N PRO A 245 5.10 -0.99 9.46
CA PRO A 245 6.19 -1.08 10.43
C PRO A 245 5.68 -1.61 11.79
N TRP A 246 6.50 -2.45 12.45
CA TRP A 246 6.21 -2.95 13.80
C TRP A 246 6.49 -1.91 14.89
N ARG A 247 7.15 -0.81 14.54
CA ARG A 247 7.36 0.39 15.35
C ARG A 247 7.41 1.62 14.43
N HIS A 248 7.05 2.78 14.94
CA HIS A 248 7.17 4.00 14.15
C HIS A 248 8.63 4.26 13.74
N PRO A 249 8.88 4.76 12.52
CA PRO A 249 10.19 5.25 12.12
C PRO A 249 10.66 6.35 13.08
N GLY A 250 11.91 6.31 13.51
CA GLY A 250 12.49 7.36 14.35
C GLY A 250 12.66 8.69 13.60
N GLY A 251 12.71 9.80 14.32
CA GLY A 251 12.72 11.16 13.75
C GLY A 251 13.80 11.41 12.69
N CYS A 252 14.99 10.81 12.82
CA CYS A 252 16.07 10.91 11.83
C CYS A 252 15.83 10.11 10.54
N ARG A 253 14.81 9.24 10.51
CA ARG A 253 14.44 8.39 9.35
C ARG A 253 12.93 8.39 9.17
N ARG A 254 12.33 9.57 9.02
CA ARG A 254 10.89 9.74 8.93
C ARG A 254 10.28 9.06 7.71
N TYR A 255 11.02 8.89 6.61
CA TYR A 255 10.53 8.39 5.32
C TYR A 255 9.31 9.19 4.84
N PRO A 256 9.51 10.44 4.37
CA PRO A 256 8.44 11.30 3.90
C PRO A 256 7.78 10.71 2.65
N TRP A 257 6.50 10.98 2.47
CA TRP A 257 5.78 10.59 1.27
C TRP A 257 5.97 11.64 0.16
N SER A 258 6.07 11.21 -1.09
CA SER A 258 6.27 12.11 -2.23
C SER A 258 5.16 13.16 -2.39
N TRP A 259 3.94 12.84 -1.97
CA TRP A 259 2.80 13.75 -2.03
C TRP A 259 2.82 14.85 -0.95
N GLU A 260 3.64 14.76 0.09
CA GLU A 260 3.71 15.78 1.15
C GLU A 260 4.09 17.18 0.63
N SER A 261 4.79 17.24 -0.49
CA SER A 261 5.22 18.50 -1.11
C SER A 261 4.16 19.14 -2.03
N LEU A 262 3.04 18.47 -2.26
CA LEU A 262 1.99 18.94 -3.15
C LEU A 262 1.13 20.01 -2.46
N PRO A 263 0.71 21.07 -3.18
CA PRO A 263 -0.12 22.14 -2.62
C PRO A 263 -1.48 21.63 -2.12
N GLU A 264 -1.99 20.54 -2.67
CA GLU A 264 -3.23 19.90 -2.26
C GLU A 264 -3.18 19.38 -0.82
N CYS A 265 -1.99 19.15 -0.25
CA CYS A 265 -1.83 18.77 1.15
C CYS A 265 -2.18 19.88 2.16
N LEU A 266 -2.31 21.10 1.69
CA LEU A 266 -2.77 22.26 2.48
C LEU A 266 -4.28 22.51 2.34
N LEU A 267 -4.97 21.75 1.49
CA LEU A 267 -6.42 21.81 1.34
C LEU A 267 -7.10 20.92 2.38
N PRO A 268 -8.26 21.32 2.91
CA PRO A 268 -9.02 20.49 3.83
C PRO A 268 -9.47 19.18 3.17
N PHE A 269 -9.48 18.09 3.96
CA PHE A 269 -10.14 16.86 3.53
C PHE A 269 -11.60 17.11 3.14
N SER A 270 -12.07 16.50 2.07
CA SER A 270 -13.44 16.63 1.60
C SER A 270 -14.45 16.08 2.62
N SER A 271 -15.64 16.65 2.64
CA SER A 271 -16.74 16.17 3.49
C SER A 271 -17.17 14.75 3.12
N GLU A 272 -17.01 14.37 1.86
CA GLU A 272 -17.36 13.04 1.37
C GLU A 272 -16.40 11.99 1.93
N LEU A 273 -15.08 12.20 1.78
CA LEU A 273 -14.08 11.30 2.35
C LEU A 273 -14.24 11.18 3.87
N ARG A 274 -14.43 12.30 4.58
CA ARG A 274 -14.64 12.28 6.03
C ARG A 274 -15.79 11.36 6.41
N ARG A 275 -16.94 11.51 5.76
CA ARG A 275 -18.13 10.69 6.02
C ARG A 275 -17.85 9.21 5.72
N GLU A 276 -17.24 8.89 4.58
CA GLU A 276 -16.94 7.52 4.17
C GLU A 276 -15.98 6.84 5.16
N MET A 277 -14.89 7.50 5.50
CA MET A 277 -13.87 6.94 6.39
C MET A 277 -14.37 6.79 7.85
N LEU A 278 -15.12 7.76 8.35
CA LEU A 278 -15.60 7.74 9.72
C LEU A 278 -16.63 6.64 9.99
N ILE A 279 -17.35 6.15 8.98
CA ILE A 279 -18.21 4.95 9.11
C ILE A 279 -17.43 3.76 9.66
N THR A 280 -16.21 3.58 9.18
CA THR A 280 -15.34 2.46 9.60
C THR A 280 -14.49 2.83 10.82
N LEU A 281 -13.98 4.06 10.88
CA LEU A 281 -13.08 4.50 11.95
C LEU A 281 -13.79 4.73 13.29
N ASP A 282 -15.09 5.00 13.30
CA ASP A 282 -15.88 5.17 14.52
C ASP A 282 -16.51 3.88 15.06
N ASP A 283 -16.37 2.74 14.35
CA ASP A 283 -16.87 1.45 14.82
C ASP A 283 -15.72 0.55 15.32
N PRO A 284 -15.57 0.35 16.65
CA PRO A 284 -14.54 -0.53 17.22
C PRO A 284 -14.62 -1.97 16.72
N ARG A 285 -15.81 -2.48 16.34
CA ARG A 285 -15.97 -3.84 15.79
C ARG A 285 -15.23 -3.97 14.46
N LYS A 286 -15.22 -2.90 13.67
CA LYS A 286 -14.45 -2.84 12.41
C LYS A 286 -12.94 -2.91 12.65
N TRP A 287 -12.45 -2.36 13.76
CA TRP A 287 -11.04 -2.46 14.13
C TRP A 287 -10.64 -3.89 14.49
N HIS A 288 -11.52 -4.61 15.20
CA HIS A 288 -11.32 -6.04 15.52
C HIS A 288 -11.41 -6.90 14.26
N GLU A 289 -12.41 -6.67 13.42
CA GLU A 289 -12.60 -7.36 12.13
C GLU A 289 -11.35 -7.21 11.24
N LEU A 290 -10.88 -5.97 11.02
CA LEU A 290 -9.68 -5.71 10.25
C LEU A 290 -8.44 -6.41 10.86
N SER A 291 -8.30 -6.33 12.19
CA SER A 291 -7.19 -6.98 12.89
C SER A 291 -7.21 -8.50 12.69
N ALA A 292 -8.38 -9.13 12.73
CA ALA A 292 -8.54 -10.55 12.49
C ALA A 292 -8.19 -10.94 11.04
N HIS A 293 -8.65 -10.18 10.06
CA HIS A 293 -8.32 -10.41 8.66
C HIS A 293 -6.80 -10.28 8.40
N LEU A 294 -6.16 -9.27 8.98
CA LEU A 294 -4.70 -9.07 8.85
C LEU A 294 -3.92 -10.20 9.55
N CYS A 295 -4.35 -10.63 10.73
CA CYS A 295 -3.76 -11.79 11.41
C CYS A 295 -3.86 -13.06 10.56
N ALA A 296 -4.97 -13.26 9.84
CA ALA A 296 -5.16 -14.43 8.99
C ALA A 296 -4.12 -14.51 7.85
N LEU A 297 -3.64 -13.38 7.33
CA LEU A 297 -2.58 -13.35 6.32
C LEU A 297 -1.24 -13.87 6.86
N TYR A 298 -1.01 -13.77 8.17
CA TYR A 298 0.19 -14.31 8.83
C TYR A 298 0.02 -15.79 9.24
N ALA A 299 -1.17 -16.36 9.11
CA ALA A 299 -1.39 -17.77 9.39
C ALA A 299 -0.59 -18.63 8.38
N GLY A 300 0.32 -19.46 8.89
CA GLY A 300 1.22 -20.26 8.05
C GLY A 300 2.58 -19.63 7.73
N THR A 301 2.85 -18.42 8.23
CA THR A 301 4.20 -17.84 8.20
C THR A 301 5.07 -18.35 9.35
N ASP A 302 6.37 -18.04 9.30
CA ASP A 302 7.31 -18.40 10.36
C ASP A 302 6.82 -17.86 11.72
N PRO A 303 6.85 -18.68 12.81
CA PRO A 303 6.46 -18.26 14.16
C PRO A 303 7.18 -17.01 14.67
N SER A 304 8.42 -16.75 14.24
CA SER A 304 9.15 -15.53 14.58
C SER A 304 8.46 -14.27 14.05
N THR A 305 7.80 -14.36 12.90
CA THR A 305 7.07 -13.26 12.28
C THR A 305 5.81 -12.91 13.09
N LEU A 306 5.18 -13.90 13.72
CA LEU A 306 3.98 -13.70 14.55
C LEU A 306 4.26 -12.80 15.77
N LEU A 307 5.49 -12.79 16.30
CA LEU A 307 5.87 -11.91 17.42
C LEU A 307 5.73 -10.42 17.06
N TYR A 308 5.91 -10.08 15.79
CA TYR A 308 5.80 -8.71 15.31
C TYR A 308 4.39 -8.31 14.92
N THR A 309 3.49 -9.27 14.64
CA THR A 309 2.12 -9.00 14.16
C THR A 309 1.35 -8.11 15.14
N ASN A 310 1.41 -8.39 16.43
CA ASN A 310 0.71 -7.57 17.44
C ASN A 310 1.24 -6.14 17.51
N ARG A 311 2.57 -5.97 17.39
CA ARG A 311 3.20 -4.64 17.38
C ARG A 311 2.83 -3.86 16.13
N LEU A 312 2.83 -4.51 14.99
CA LEU A 312 2.39 -3.95 13.72
C LEU A 312 0.93 -3.49 13.80
N LEU A 313 0.05 -4.34 14.34
CA LEU A 313 -1.37 -3.99 14.54
C LEU A 313 -1.54 -2.83 15.54
N SER A 314 -0.69 -2.74 16.57
CA SER A 314 -0.69 -1.62 17.51
C SER A 314 -0.34 -0.29 16.82
N VAL A 315 0.64 -0.30 15.91
CA VAL A 315 0.99 0.86 15.07
C VAL A 315 -0.16 1.20 14.13
N LEU A 316 -0.70 0.22 13.40
CA LEU A 316 -1.83 0.44 12.49
C LEU A 316 -3.03 1.07 13.21
N ARG A 317 -3.41 0.55 14.39
CA ARG A 317 -4.50 1.14 15.17
C ARG A 317 -4.17 2.56 15.63
N GLY A 318 -2.90 2.86 15.91
CA GLY A 318 -2.44 4.22 16.18
C GLY A 318 -2.62 5.16 14.98
N GLN A 319 -2.35 4.67 13.77
CA GLN A 319 -2.62 5.39 12.52
C GLN A 319 -4.13 5.60 12.31
N MET A 320 -4.94 4.55 12.52
CA MET A 320 -6.41 4.65 12.47
C MET A 320 -6.94 5.68 13.46
N TRP A 321 -6.39 5.69 14.68
CA TRP A 321 -6.75 6.65 15.71
C TRP A 321 -6.47 8.10 15.28
N ASN A 322 -5.24 8.37 14.85
CA ASN A 322 -4.86 9.71 14.41
C ASN A 322 -5.70 10.18 13.22
N LEU A 323 -5.89 9.30 12.23
CA LEU A 323 -6.72 9.61 11.06
C LEU A 323 -8.16 9.94 11.47
N ARG A 324 -8.74 9.14 12.38
CA ARG A 324 -10.08 9.39 12.94
C ARG A 324 -10.19 10.76 13.59
N GLU A 325 -9.23 11.11 14.46
CA GLU A 325 -9.25 12.40 15.16
C GLU A 325 -9.14 13.58 14.18
N ILE A 326 -8.23 13.48 13.22
CA ILE A 326 -8.08 14.51 12.18
C ILE A 326 -9.34 14.64 11.32
N LEU A 327 -9.93 13.55 10.88
CA LEU A 327 -11.14 13.61 10.06
C LEU A 327 -12.36 14.15 10.81
N LYS A 328 -12.37 14.13 12.13
CA LYS A 328 -13.40 14.79 12.98
C LYS A 328 -13.22 16.29 13.11
N MET A 329 -11.99 16.80 12.93
CA MET A 329 -11.72 18.22 13.03
C MET A 329 -12.16 18.94 11.76
N PRO A 330 -13.08 19.93 11.83
CA PRO A 330 -13.43 20.73 10.66
C PRO A 330 -12.19 21.38 10.05
N ASN A 331 -12.12 21.42 8.71
CA ASN A 331 -11.04 22.05 7.96
C ASN A 331 -9.62 21.49 8.19
N SER A 332 -9.48 20.34 8.85
CA SER A 332 -8.18 19.68 8.95
C SER A 332 -7.67 19.22 7.60
N THR A 333 -6.37 19.26 7.43
CA THR A 333 -5.65 19.03 6.19
C THR A 333 -4.77 17.78 6.27
N PRO A 334 -4.31 17.22 5.14
CA PRO A 334 -3.24 16.23 5.13
C PRO A 334 -1.98 16.64 5.89
N ALA A 335 -1.59 17.92 5.84
CA ALA A 335 -0.44 18.43 6.58
C ALA A 335 -0.64 18.31 8.11
N ASP A 336 -1.86 18.56 8.61
CA ASP A 336 -2.20 18.36 10.02
C ASP A 336 -2.10 16.88 10.38
N LEU A 337 -2.58 15.98 9.51
CA LEU A 337 -2.48 14.53 9.72
C LEU A 337 -1.02 14.07 9.84
N VAL A 338 -0.15 14.55 8.96
CA VAL A 338 1.28 14.24 8.98
C VAL A 338 1.98 14.74 10.23
N SER A 339 1.48 15.84 10.81
CA SER A 339 2.03 16.44 12.04
C SER A 339 1.58 15.72 13.33
N MET A 340 0.61 14.79 13.24
CA MET A 340 0.14 14.05 14.40
C MET A 340 1.26 13.23 15.05
N PRO A 341 1.32 13.21 16.40
CA PRO A 341 2.32 12.41 17.09
C PRO A 341 2.13 10.92 16.81
N PRO A 342 3.23 10.15 16.68
CA PRO A 342 3.15 8.73 16.45
C PRO A 342 2.51 8.03 17.68
N ARG A 343 1.45 7.26 17.44
CA ARG A 343 0.69 6.56 18.48
C ARG A 343 0.67 5.05 18.26
N ARG A 344 0.62 4.31 19.34
CA ARG A 344 0.25 2.89 19.36
C ARG A 344 -1.01 2.72 20.16
N VAL A 345 -1.93 1.88 19.66
CA VAL A 345 -3.22 1.62 20.28
C VAL A 345 -3.44 0.12 20.42
N GLU A 346 -3.83 -0.29 21.62
CA GLU A 346 -4.03 -1.70 21.99
C GLU A 346 -5.39 -1.85 22.69
N PRO A 347 -6.14 -2.93 22.44
CA PRO A 347 -7.41 -3.17 23.14
C PRO A 347 -7.17 -3.42 24.63
N ASP A 348 -8.04 -2.91 25.48
CA ASP A 348 -8.03 -3.19 26.93
C ASP A 348 -8.64 -4.57 27.20
N ASN A 349 -7.94 -5.61 26.82
CA ASN A 349 -8.35 -7.00 27.00
C ASN A 349 -7.32 -7.76 27.83
N ASP A 350 -7.66 -8.09 29.08
CA ASP A 350 -6.80 -8.87 29.99
C ASP A 350 -6.38 -10.22 29.41
N HIS A 351 -7.23 -10.85 28.59
CA HIS A 351 -6.89 -12.10 27.90
C HIS A 351 -5.76 -11.92 26.88
N PHE A 352 -5.69 -10.78 26.24
CA PHE A 352 -4.62 -10.47 25.27
C PHE A 352 -3.24 -10.41 25.95
N TRP A 353 -3.15 -9.70 27.09
CA TRP A 353 -1.90 -9.56 27.85
C TRP A 353 -1.41 -10.90 28.41
N LYS A 354 -2.31 -11.74 28.94
CA LYS A 354 -2.00 -13.06 29.47
C LYS A 354 -1.58 -14.06 28.39
N ARG A 355 -2.20 -13.99 27.22
CA ARG A 355 -1.94 -14.96 26.14
C ARG A 355 -0.56 -14.77 25.50
N TYR A 356 -0.06 -13.56 25.44
CA TYR A 356 1.20 -13.22 24.76
C TYR A 356 2.35 -12.84 25.70
N GLY A 357 2.18 -12.99 27.01
CA GLY A 357 3.26 -12.77 28.03
C GLY A 357 3.74 -11.33 28.11
N TRP A 358 2.97 -10.36 27.66
CA TRP A 358 3.36 -8.96 27.59
C TRP A 358 3.11 -8.24 28.90
N ARG A 359 4.08 -7.48 29.36
CA ARG A 359 3.88 -6.54 30.47
C ARG A 359 3.31 -5.22 29.91
N ARG A 360 2.24 -4.74 30.54
CA ARG A 360 1.66 -3.44 30.26
C ARG A 360 2.75 -2.36 30.37
N ASP A 361 2.89 -1.53 29.33
CA ASP A 361 3.84 -0.41 29.37
C ASP A 361 3.29 0.66 30.33
N LYS A 362 4.08 1.08 31.32
CA LYS A 362 3.69 2.03 32.37
C LYS A 362 3.30 3.43 31.86
N HIS A 363 3.56 3.71 30.60
CA HIS A 363 3.27 5.01 29.95
C HIS A 363 2.02 5.00 29.06
N MET A 364 1.22 3.93 29.10
CA MET A 364 -0.07 3.90 28.40
C MET A 364 -1.16 4.53 29.28
N TYR A 365 -1.98 5.38 28.69
CA TYR A 365 -3.19 5.90 29.33
C TYR A 365 -4.43 5.29 28.68
N THR A 366 -5.51 5.15 29.46
CA THR A 366 -6.79 4.66 28.93
C THR A 366 -7.58 5.81 28.38
N GLU A 367 -8.06 5.65 27.16
CA GLU A 367 -9.08 6.52 26.59
C GLU A 367 -10.34 5.68 26.35
N GLN A 368 -11.45 6.10 26.94
CA GLN A 368 -12.73 5.44 26.73
C GLN A 368 -13.31 5.98 25.43
N THR A 369 -13.55 5.10 24.47
CA THR A 369 -14.22 5.50 23.23
C THR A 369 -15.67 5.86 23.52
N ALA A 370 -16.28 6.68 22.67
CA ALA A 370 -17.70 7.04 22.76
C ALA A 370 -18.66 5.83 22.74
N MET A 371 -18.16 4.64 22.44
CA MET A 371 -18.89 3.37 22.40
C MET A 371 -18.62 2.45 23.60
N GLY A 372 -18.00 2.93 24.67
CA GLY A 372 -17.82 2.17 25.90
C GLY A 372 -16.66 1.17 25.94
N GLU A 373 -15.95 0.96 24.84
CA GLU A 373 -14.76 0.13 24.83
C GLU A 373 -13.54 0.91 25.34
N ARG A 374 -12.68 0.25 26.10
CA ARG A 374 -11.43 0.83 26.59
C ARG A 374 -10.28 0.44 25.70
N TRP A 375 -9.52 1.43 25.25
CA TRP A 375 -8.30 1.25 24.48
C TRP A 375 -7.12 1.88 25.21
N TRP A 376 -5.99 1.21 25.16
CA TRP A 376 -4.73 1.75 25.67
C TRP A 376 -4.03 2.51 24.57
N VAL A 377 -3.80 3.80 24.78
CA VAL A 377 -3.11 4.68 23.83
C VAL A 377 -1.77 5.07 24.39
N LYS A 378 -0.72 4.91 23.61
CA LYS A 378 0.62 5.37 23.90
C LYS A 378 1.12 6.29 22.80
N THR A 379 1.49 7.52 23.17
CA THR A 379 2.26 8.40 22.28
C THR A 379 3.74 8.01 22.37
N GLU A 380 4.34 7.65 21.24
CA GLU A 380 5.78 7.42 21.18
C GLU A 380 6.47 8.78 21.18
N ARG A 381 7.32 9.04 22.18
CA ARG A 381 8.19 10.21 22.15
C ARG A 381 9.21 9.95 21.04
N ASP A 382 9.55 10.97 20.25
CA ASP A 382 10.67 10.91 19.33
C ASP A 382 11.89 10.37 20.08
N GLY A 383 12.24 9.13 19.77
CA GLY A 383 13.38 8.47 20.40
C GLY A 383 14.61 9.29 20.07
N SER A 384 15.12 9.99 21.08
CA SER A 384 16.41 10.64 21.01
C SER A 384 17.41 9.73 20.30
N ILE A 385 18.11 10.31 19.37
CA ILE A 385 19.40 9.96 18.77
C ILE A 385 20.19 8.87 19.54
N PHE A 386 19.76 7.61 19.46
CA PHE A 386 20.57 6.45 19.80
C PHE A 386 20.33 5.36 18.77
N CYS A 387 20.70 5.67 17.52
CA CYS A 387 20.76 4.69 16.45
C CYS A 387 22.10 3.97 16.38
N CYS A 388 22.94 4.07 17.40
CA CYS A 388 24.17 3.30 17.55
C CYS A 388 24.42 3.04 19.03
N ARG A 389 23.70 2.11 19.65
CA ARG A 389 24.30 1.29 20.68
C ARG A 389 24.59 -0.06 20.04
N MET A 390 25.88 -0.26 19.75
CA MET A 390 26.47 -1.57 19.66
C MET A 390 26.07 -2.36 20.92
N PHE A 391 25.39 -3.46 20.69
CA PHE A 391 25.59 -4.77 21.30
C PHE A 391 24.55 -5.73 20.75
#